data_2c0aa21df85ff91f08ff4c4ea8c74c6c
#
_entry.id   2c0aa21df85ff91f08ff4c4ea8c74c6c
#
_cell.length_a   1.000
_cell.length_b   1.000
_cell.length_c   1.000
_cell.angle_alpha   90.00
_cell.angle_beta   90.00
_cell.angle_gamma   90.00
#
_symmetry.space_group_name_H-M   'P 1'
#
loop_
_entity.id
_entity.type
_entity.pdbx_description
1 polymer ?
#
loop_
_entity_poly.entity_id
_entity_poly.type
_entity_poly.pdbx_seq_one_letter_code
_entity_poly.pdbx_strand_id
1 'polypeptide(L)'
;MEIKEFDPMHRWFDLCHRNNVDVRAATQMCQQLIDSYNDSQRHYQTLSHIHECLNLLDTFSLKQNERDTVEYAVWFHDIIYDPASDSNEKQSATIAKTWLTKHGIKTTDDVVTLILQTAHYDNDPPIGHIESILHDLDLHVLGSPAHKYLDYGTKIRNEYQHLDNDAFFAGRRKFLQSLLSREGIYATTGFQELFEEQAIRNIKTELSNIEKF
;
A
#
# COMPACT_ATOMS: atom_id res chain seq x y z
N MET A 1 -1.02 -4.58 -28.23
CA MET A 1 -0.14 -4.59 -27.04
C MET A 1 -0.76 -5.63 -26.11
N GLU A 2 -0.17 -6.83 -26.05
CA GLU A 2 -0.64 -7.87 -25.15
C GLU A 2 -0.52 -7.34 -23.72
N ILE A 3 -1.64 -7.29 -23.00
CA ILE A 3 -1.64 -7.08 -21.56
C ILE A 3 -0.98 -8.34 -21.00
N LYS A 4 0.30 -8.26 -20.62
CA LYS A 4 0.93 -9.33 -19.84
C LYS A 4 0.07 -9.52 -18.59
N GLU A 5 -0.56 -10.68 -18.50
CA GLU A 5 -1.27 -11.09 -17.30
C GLU A 5 -0.30 -10.97 -16.12
N PHE A 6 -0.70 -10.28 -15.07
CA PHE A 6 0.14 -10.10 -13.88
C PHE A 6 0.38 -11.48 -13.27
N ASP A 7 1.64 -11.91 -13.32
CA ASP A 7 2.11 -13.05 -12.57
C ASP A 7 2.88 -12.56 -11.34
N PRO A 8 2.27 -12.56 -10.15
CA PRO A 8 2.92 -12.11 -8.93
C PRO A 8 4.17 -12.94 -8.62
N MET A 9 4.20 -14.22 -9.03
CA MET A 9 5.37 -15.07 -8.83
C MET A 9 6.57 -14.56 -9.62
N HIS A 10 6.38 -14.23 -10.90
CA HIS A 10 7.48 -13.74 -11.74
C HIS A 10 8.15 -12.48 -11.14
N ARG A 11 7.34 -11.50 -10.74
CA ARG A 11 7.84 -10.24 -10.16
C ARG A 11 8.60 -10.46 -8.85
N TRP A 12 8.05 -11.29 -7.96
CA TRP A 12 8.69 -11.65 -6.72
C TRP A 12 10.01 -12.41 -6.93
N PHE A 13 10.04 -13.39 -7.85
CA PHE A 13 11.25 -14.14 -8.14
C PHE A 13 12.34 -13.29 -8.77
N ASP A 14 12.00 -12.33 -9.63
CA ASP A 14 12.97 -11.38 -10.19
C ASP A 14 13.60 -10.53 -9.10
N LEU A 15 12.82 -10.03 -8.13
CA LEU A 15 13.31 -9.29 -6.98
C LEU A 15 14.26 -10.16 -6.14
N CYS A 16 13.84 -11.37 -5.80
CA CYS A 16 14.64 -12.33 -5.03
C CYS A 16 15.94 -12.70 -5.75
N HIS A 17 15.88 -12.96 -7.05
CA HIS A 17 17.06 -13.31 -7.87
C HIS A 17 18.08 -12.17 -7.91
N ARG A 18 17.64 -10.93 -8.13
CA ARG A 18 18.52 -9.74 -8.12
C ARG A 18 19.25 -9.58 -6.78
N ASN A 19 18.62 -10.03 -5.70
CA ASN A 19 19.17 -9.93 -4.34
C ASN A 19 19.81 -11.24 -3.84
N ASN A 20 20.09 -12.20 -4.73
CA ASN A 20 20.74 -13.49 -4.44
C ASN A 20 20.01 -14.35 -3.39
N VAL A 21 18.69 -14.25 -3.29
CA VAL A 21 17.89 -15.10 -2.42
C VAL A 21 17.75 -16.49 -3.02
N ASP A 22 17.93 -17.52 -2.21
CA ASP A 22 17.74 -18.91 -2.62
C ASP A 22 16.30 -19.15 -3.13
N VAL A 23 16.20 -19.90 -4.23
CA VAL A 23 14.92 -20.14 -4.92
C VAL A 23 13.88 -20.84 -4.03
N ARG A 24 14.29 -21.73 -3.14
CA ARG A 24 13.37 -22.41 -2.21
C ARG A 24 12.81 -21.42 -1.19
N ALA A 25 13.66 -20.53 -0.65
CA ALA A 25 13.26 -19.48 0.27
C ALA A 25 12.32 -18.48 -0.40
N ALA A 26 12.63 -18.08 -1.64
CA ALA A 26 11.78 -17.21 -2.44
C ALA A 26 10.40 -17.84 -2.68
N THR A 27 10.33 -19.14 -3.02
CA THR A 27 9.08 -19.90 -3.24
C THR A 27 8.24 -19.95 -1.97
N GLN A 28 8.83 -20.26 -0.83
CA GLN A 28 8.11 -20.33 0.44
C GLN A 28 7.49 -18.99 0.84
N MET A 29 8.25 -17.90 0.71
CA MET A 29 7.72 -16.57 1.03
C MET A 29 6.70 -16.10 -0.01
N CYS A 30 6.88 -16.41 -1.29
CA CYS A 30 5.90 -16.12 -2.33
C CYS A 30 4.54 -16.76 -2.00
N GLN A 31 4.54 -18.04 -1.60
CA GLN A 31 3.30 -18.71 -1.20
C GLN A 31 2.65 -18.03 0.01
N GLN A 32 3.45 -17.66 1.02
CA GLN A 32 2.93 -16.96 2.19
C GLN A 32 2.32 -15.60 1.83
N LEU A 33 2.96 -14.82 0.95
CA LEU A 33 2.43 -13.55 0.44
C LEU A 33 1.10 -13.77 -0.29
N ILE A 34 1.06 -14.74 -1.22
CA ILE A 34 -0.16 -15.08 -1.98
C ILE A 34 -1.29 -15.49 -1.04
N ASP A 35 -1.02 -16.35 -0.07
CA ASP A 35 -2.03 -16.82 0.88
C ASP A 35 -2.56 -15.68 1.73
N SER A 36 -1.67 -14.78 2.22
CA SER A 36 -2.06 -13.61 3.01
C SER A 36 -2.94 -12.63 2.21
N TYR A 37 -2.55 -12.29 0.99
CA TYR A 37 -3.29 -11.34 0.14
C TYR A 37 -4.55 -11.94 -0.52
N ASN A 38 -4.73 -13.26 -0.47
CA ASN A 38 -5.94 -13.97 -0.91
C ASN A 38 -6.87 -14.34 0.25
N ASP A 39 -6.62 -13.87 1.47
CA ASP A 39 -7.54 -14.09 2.58
C ASP A 39 -8.93 -13.56 2.23
N SER A 40 -9.95 -14.38 2.50
CA SER A 40 -11.35 -14.11 2.14
C SER A 40 -11.95 -12.87 2.81
N GLN A 41 -11.34 -12.37 3.87
CA GLN A 41 -11.76 -11.16 4.58
C GLN A 41 -11.18 -9.88 3.97
N ARG A 42 -10.22 -9.99 3.05
CA ARG A 42 -9.65 -8.85 2.33
C ARG A 42 -10.46 -8.55 1.08
N HIS A 43 -10.80 -7.32 0.90
CA HIS A 43 -11.55 -6.86 -0.27
C HIS A 43 -10.77 -5.83 -1.10
N TYR A 44 -10.01 -4.95 -0.44
CA TYR A 44 -9.13 -3.98 -1.08
C TYR A 44 -7.65 -4.35 -0.91
N GLN A 45 -7.24 -4.73 0.31
CA GLN A 45 -5.84 -5.09 0.63
C GLN A 45 -5.49 -6.49 0.08
N THR A 46 -5.48 -6.62 -1.23
CA THR A 46 -5.31 -7.87 -1.98
C THR A 46 -4.10 -7.80 -2.92
N LEU A 47 -3.78 -8.91 -3.61
CA LEU A 47 -2.77 -8.92 -4.67
C LEU A 47 -3.03 -7.89 -5.77
N SER A 48 -4.29 -7.49 -6.01
CA SER A 48 -4.60 -6.45 -6.99
C SER A 48 -4.03 -5.10 -6.57
N HIS A 49 -4.13 -4.74 -5.27
CA HIS A 49 -3.51 -3.53 -4.73
C HIS A 49 -1.98 -3.58 -4.85
N ILE A 50 -1.35 -4.69 -4.47
CA ILE A 50 0.09 -4.89 -4.64
C ILE A 50 0.50 -4.71 -6.11
N HIS A 51 -0.27 -5.30 -7.03
CA HIS A 51 -0.03 -5.16 -8.46
C HIS A 51 -0.09 -3.69 -8.92
N GLU A 52 -1.10 -2.94 -8.51
CA GLU A 52 -1.24 -1.54 -8.88
C GLU A 52 -0.06 -0.72 -8.33
N CYS A 53 0.36 -0.91 -7.08
CA CYS A 53 1.54 -0.28 -6.49
C CYS A 53 2.81 -0.60 -7.28
N LEU A 54 3.04 -1.87 -7.63
CA LEU A 54 4.23 -2.29 -8.38
C LEU A 54 4.27 -1.73 -9.80
N ASN A 55 3.13 -1.64 -10.49
CA ASN A 55 3.05 -1.02 -11.81
C ASN A 55 3.34 0.49 -11.76
N LEU A 56 2.84 1.17 -10.74
CA LEU A 56 3.12 2.58 -10.53
C LEU A 56 4.59 2.80 -10.13
N LEU A 57 5.19 1.90 -9.35
CA LEU A 57 6.61 1.95 -9.02
C LEU A 57 7.49 1.92 -10.28
N ASP A 58 7.06 1.23 -11.34
CA ASP A 58 7.81 1.16 -12.60
C ASP A 58 7.87 2.50 -13.34
N THR A 59 7.03 3.46 -13.00
CA THR A 59 7.07 4.81 -13.57
C THR A 59 8.16 5.69 -12.95
N PHE A 60 8.71 5.31 -11.80
CA PHE A 60 9.75 6.06 -11.12
C PHE A 60 11.16 5.71 -11.62
N SER A 61 11.98 6.74 -11.80
CA SER A 61 13.40 6.60 -12.14
C SER A 61 14.22 6.45 -10.86
N LEU A 62 14.43 5.23 -10.42
CA LEU A 62 15.13 4.88 -9.18
C LEU A 62 16.44 4.14 -9.44
N LYS A 63 17.41 4.30 -8.56
CA LYS A 63 18.54 3.37 -8.49
C LYS A 63 18.04 1.98 -8.09
N GLN A 64 18.74 0.94 -8.53
CA GLN A 64 18.28 -0.43 -8.32
C GLN A 64 18.07 -0.79 -6.84
N ASN A 65 18.95 -0.35 -5.95
CA ASN A 65 18.79 -0.60 -4.52
C ASN A 65 17.58 0.12 -3.90
N GLU A 66 17.28 1.36 -4.33
CA GLU A 66 16.10 2.11 -3.89
C GLU A 66 14.83 1.42 -4.39
N ARG A 67 14.82 1.01 -5.67
CA ARG A 67 13.72 0.25 -6.26
C ARG A 67 13.46 -1.04 -5.51
N ASP A 68 14.49 -1.85 -5.28
CA ASP A 68 14.36 -3.13 -4.57
C ASP A 68 13.85 -2.92 -3.13
N THR A 69 14.28 -1.85 -2.47
CA THR A 69 13.82 -1.48 -1.13
C THR A 69 12.32 -1.17 -1.10
N VAL A 70 11.87 -0.31 -2.01
CA VAL A 70 10.44 0.03 -2.13
C VAL A 70 9.63 -1.20 -2.56
N GLU A 71 10.14 -2.00 -3.49
CA GLU A 71 9.48 -3.21 -3.96
C GLU A 71 9.27 -4.24 -2.82
N TYR A 72 10.30 -4.47 -1.98
CA TYR A 72 10.13 -5.27 -0.77
C TYR A 72 9.11 -4.67 0.19
N ALA A 73 9.13 -3.35 0.41
CA ALA A 73 8.14 -2.71 1.27
C ALA A 73 6.72 -2.87 0.73
N VAL A 74 6.49 -2.72 -0.57
CA VAL A 74 5.19 -2.97 -1.21
C VAL A 74 4.73 -4.42 -0.99
N TRP A 75 5.63 -5.41 -1.12
CA TRP A 75 5.25 -6.81 -0.90
C TRP A 75 4.90 -7.12 0.56
N PHE A 76 5.52 -6.44 1.52
CA PHE A 76 5.40 -6.81 2.94
C PHE A 76 4.49 -5.90 3.75
N HIS A 77 4.14 -4.67 3.32
CA HIS A 77 3.49 -3.68 4.19
C HIS A 77 2.19 -4.20 4.84
N ASP A 78 1.39 -4.91 4.09
CA ASP A 78 0.11 -5.46 4.51
C ASP A 78 0.07 -7.00 4.52
N ILE A 79 1.23 -7.69 4.68
CA ILE A 79 1.25 -9.14 4.80
C ILE A 79 0.42 -9.62 6.00
N ILE A 80 0.39 -8.85 7.08
CA ILE A 80 -0.57 -8.97 8.18
C ILE A 80 -1.59 -7.84 8.04
N TYR A 81 -2.86 -8.21 8.03
CA TYR A 81 -3.95 -7.23 7.95
C TYR A 81 -5.17 -7.77 8.71
N ASP A 82 -5.49 -7.12 9.81
CA ASP A 82 -6.71 -7.29 10.60
C ASP A 82 -7.29 -5.89 10.85
N PRO A 83 -8.44 -5.54 10.27
CA PRO A 83 -9.06 -4.23 10.44
C PRO A 83 -9.43 -3.87 11.89
N ALA A 84 -9.44 -4.85 12.79
CA ALA A 84 -9.68 -4.63 14.23
C ALA A 84 -8.38 -4.40 15.03
N SER A 85 -7.20 -4.54 14.39
CA SER A 85 -5.89 -4.41 15.05
C SER A 85 -5.25 -3.04 14.76
N ASP A 86 -4.52 -2.52 15.75
CA ASP A 86 -3.66 -1.33 15.64
C ASP A 86 -2.17 -1.68 15.49
N SER A 87 -1.86 -2.93 15.19
CA SER A 87 -0.49 -3.45 15.16
C SER A 87 -0.11 -4.16 13.84
N ASN A 88 -0.91 -4.00 12.79
CA ASN A 88 -0.68 -4.65 11.50
C ASN A 88 0.70 -4.33 10.93
N GLU A 89 1.06 -3.07 10.86
CA GLU A 89 2.33 -2.60 10.29
C GLU A 89 3.52 -3.08 11.12
N LYS A 90 3.41 -3.12 12.44
CA LYS A 90 4.46 -3.66 13.34
C LYS A 90 4.67 -5.15 13.12
N GLN A 91 3.57 -5.90 12.95
CA GLN A 91 3.64 -7.34 12.70
C GLN A 91 4.20 -7.61 11.29
N SER A 92 3.73 -6.90 10.28
CA SER A 92 4.23 -6.95 8.90
C SER A 92 5.73 -6.62 8.85
N ALA A 93 6.16 -5.54 9.51
CA ALA A 93 7.56 -5.15 9.62
C ALA A 93 8.42 -6.23 10.31
N THR A 94 7.87 -6.92 11.32
CA THR A 94 8.56 -8.00 12.04
C THR A 94 8.79 -9.21 11.11
N ILE A 95 7.79 -9.58 10.31
CA ILE A 95 7.92 -10.66 9.31
C ILE A 95 8.96 -10.27 8.27
N ALA A 96 8.84 -9.05 7.70
CA ALA A 96 9.80 -8.53 6.73
C ALA A 96 11.22 -8.55 7.30
N LYS A 97 11.44 -7.97 8.48
CA LYS A 97 12.75 -7.92 9.14
C LYS A 97 13.35 -9.31 9.31
N THR A 98 12.56 -10.25 9.82
CA THR A 98 13.01 -11.62 10.07
C THR A 98 13.46 -12.30 8.79
N TRP A 99 12.65 -12.20 7.74
CA TRP A 99 12.93 -12.85 6.47
C TRP A 99 14.10 -12.19 5.74
N LEU A 100 14.09 -10.86 5.60
CA LEU A 100 15.11 -10.09 4.88
C LEU A 100 16.49 -10.24 5.54
N THR A 101 16.57 -10.16 6.88
CA THR A 101 17.81 -10.36 7.63
C THR A 101 18.36 -11.77 7.41
N LYS A 102 17.49 -12.79 7.50
CA LYS A 102 17.88 -14.20 7.28
C LYS A 102 18.51 -14.41 5.89
N HIS A 103 18.07 -13.66 4.89
CA HIS A 103 18.54 -13.79 3.50
C HIS A 103 19.57 -12.72 3.10
N GLY A 104 20.10 -11.97 4.07
CA GLY A 104 21.21 -11.05 3.86
C GLY A 104 20.86 -9.81 3.03
N ILE A 105 19.61 -9.39 3.00
CA ILE A 105 19.17 -8.19 2.30
C ILE A 105 19.70 -6.96 3.02
N LYS A 106 20.53 -6.18 2.34
CA LYS A 106 21.27 -5.05 2.96
C LYS A 106 20.38 -3.89 3.36
N THR A 107 19.24 -3.71 2.70
CA THR A 107 18.30 -2.61 2.92
C THR A 107 17.18 -3.00 3.88
N THR A 108 17.37 -4.04 4.70
CA THR A 108 16.35 -4.55 5.64
C THR A 108 15.79 -3.45 6.56
N ASP A 109 16.67 -2.62 7.14
CA ASP A 109 16.21 -1.58 8.08
C ASP A 109 15.44 -0.47 7.37
N ASP A 110 15.79 -0.13 6.13
CA ASP A 110 15.05 0.82 5.30
C ASP A 110 13.66 0.26 4.96
N VAL A 111 13.56 -1.01 4.55
CA VAL A 111 12.27 -1.69 4.29
C VAL A 111 11.37 -1.67 5.53
N VAL A 112 11.94 -2.00 6.71
CA VAL A 112 11.21 -1.98 7.99
C VAL A 112 10.70 -0.57 8.31
N THR A 113 11.53 0.45 8.10
CA THR A 113 11.15 1.84 8.31
C THR A 113 9.99 2.24 7.39
N LEU A 114 10.07 1.90 6.10
CA LEU A 114 8.99 2.15 5.14
C LEU A 114 7.67 1.51 5.57
N ILE A 115 7.69 0.24 5.97
CA ILE A 115 6.48 -0.46 6.43
C ILE A 115 5.88 0.20 7.67
N LEU A 116 6.71 0.58 8.66
CA LEU A 116 6.22 1.21 9.88
C LEU A 116 5.60 2.60 9.63
N GLN A 117 6.05 3.30 8.59
CA GLN A 117 5.50 4.62 8.23
C GLN A 117 4.09 4.53 7.66
N THR A 118 3.67 3.40 7.09
CA THR A 118 2.31 3.23 6.58
C THR A 118 1.22 3.30 7.67
N ALA A 119 1.60 3.10 8.95
CA ALA A 119 0.71 3.29 10.10
C ALA A 119 0.31 4.75 10.36
N HIS A 120 0.93 5.71 9.70
CA HIS A 120 0.86 7.13 10.07
C HIS A 120 0.36 8.04 8.93
N TYR A 121 -0.52 7.52 8.10
CA TYR A 121 -1.14 8.30 7.03
C TYR A 121 -2.12 9.39 7.51
N ASP A 122 -2.27 9.60 8.79
CA ASP A 122 -2.95 10.75 9.37
C ASP A 122 -2.01 11.94 9.65
N ASN A 123 -0.69 11.74 9.51
CA ASN A 123 0.34 12.77 9.61
C ASN A 123 0.63 13.42 8.25
N ASP A 124 1.48 14.45 8.24
CA ASP A 124 1.98 15.05 7.00
C ASP A 124 2.72 14.03 6.14
N PRO A 125 2.70 14.18 4.79
CA PRO A 125 3.43 13.30 3.91
C PRO A 125 4.93 13.27 4.26
N PRO A 126 5.60 12.11 4.10
CA PRO A 126 7.01 11.98 4.42
C PRO A 126 7.90 12.83 3.47
N ILE A 127 9.06 13.26 3.98
CA ILE A 127 10.00 14.10 3.22
C ILE A 127 11.09 13.27 2.52
N GLY A 128 11.34 12.03 2.97
CA GLY A 128 12.34 11.15 2.38
C GLY A 128 11.97 10.69 0.97
N HIS A 129 12.96 10.46 0.10
CA HIS A 129 12.71 10.16 -1.31
C HIS A 129 11.92 8.87 -1.53
N ILE A 130 12.37 7.75 -0.94
CA ILE A 130 11.70 6.45 -1.08
C ILE A 130 10.46 6.35 -0.20
N GLU A 131 10.44 7.05 0.93
CA GLU A 131 9.30 7.19 1.82
C GLU A 131 8.13 7.88 1.13
N SER A 132 8.40 8.98 0.43
CA SER A 132 7.42 9.69 -0.38
C SER A 132 6.84 8.82 -1.49
N ILE A 133 7.69 7.99 -2.11
CA ILE A 133 7.25 7.07 -3.17
C ILE A 133 6.31 6.01 -2.60
N LEU A 134 6.68 5.31 -1.52
CA LEU A 134 5.79 4.29 -0.94
C LEU A 134 4.46 4.89 -0.48
N HIS A 135 4.50 6.06 0.18
CA HIS A 135 3.30 6.80 0.57
C HIS A 135 2.36 7.05 -0.62
N ASP A 136 2.88 7.54 -1.71
CA ASP A 136 2.09 7.86 -2.89
C ASP A 136 1.56 6.60 -3.59
N LEU A 137 2.37 5.54 -3.65
CA LEU A 137 1.96 4.24 -4.20
C LEU A 137 0.79 3.66 -3.43
N ASP A 138 0.81 3.70 -2.12
CA ASP A 138 -0.22 3.11 -1.28
C ASP A 138 -1.52 3.93 -1.31
N LEU A 139 -1.41 5.24 -1.33
CA LEU A 139 -2.57 6.15 -1.43
C LEU A 139 -3.05 6.43 -2.86
N HIS A 140 -2.46 5.82 -3.89
CA HIS A 140 -2.75 6.14 -5.30
C HIS A 140 -4.24 6.05 -5.67
N VAL A 141 -4.98 5.14 -5.05
CA VAL A 141 -6.40 4.91 -5.30
C VAL A 141 -7.26 6.14 -5.01
N LEU A 142 -6.83 7.02 -4.10
CA LEU A 142 -7.55 8.25 -3.77
C LEU A 142 -7.71 9.16 -4.99
N GLY A 143 -6.72 9.21 -5.87
CA GLY A 143 -6.71 9.98 -7.12
C GLY A 143 -7.20 9.21 -8.35
N SER A 144 -7.73 8.01 -8.18
CA SER A 144 -8.26 7.22 -9.29
C SER A 144 -9.56 7.82 -9.85
N PRO A 145 -9.98 7.44 -11.07
CA PRO A 145 -11.29 7.83 -11.62
C PRO A 145 -12.43 7.51 -10.65
N ALA A 146 -13.45 8.36 -10.61
CA ALA A 146 -14.52 8.31 -9.61
C ALA A 146 -15.17 6.92 -9.44
N HIS A 147 -15.36 6.16 -10.52
CA HIS A 147 -15.92 4.81 -10.43
C HIS A 147 -15.00 3.82 -9.71
N LYS A 148 -13.68 3.92 -9.88
CA LYS A 148 -12.70 3.09 -9.16
C LYS A 148 -12.63 3.49 -7.69
N TYR A 149 -12.68 4.79 -7.41
CA TYR A 149 -12.72 5.29 -6.04
C TYR A 149 -13.98 4.83 -5.28
N LEU A 150 -15.13 4.80 -5.93
CA LEU A 150 -16.38 4.27 -5.34
C LEU A 150 -16.28 2.77 -5.05
N ASP A 151 -15.69 1.99 -5.97
CA ASP A 151 -15.43 0.56 -5.75
C ASP A 151 -14.48 0.36 -4.55
N TYR A 152 -13.41 1.13 -4.47
CA TYR A 152 -12.51 1.17 -3.31
C TYR A 152 -13.26 1.46 -2.01
N GLY A 153 -14.10 2.49 -1.96
CA GLY A 153 -14.89 2.82 -0.78
C GLY A 153 -15.80 1.66 -0.34
N THR A 154 -16.40 0.95 -1.29
CA THR A 154 -17.21 -0.24 -1.03
C THR A 154 -16.36 -1.39 -0.45
N LYS A 155 -15.19 -1.63 -1.02
CA LYS A 155 -14.24 -2.65 -0.55
C LYS A 155 -13.76 -2.37 0.87
N ILE A 156 -13.37 -1.13 1.16
CA ILE A 156 -12.99 -0.72 2.53
C ILE A 156 -14.16 -0.92 3.51
N ARG A 157 -15.40 -0.55 3.13
CA ARG A 157 -16.56 -0.79 4.01
C ARG A 157 -16.74 -2.29 4.32
N ASN A 158 -16.50 -3.16 3.35
CA ASN A 158 -16.59 -4.61 3.54
C ASN A 158 -15.49 -5.15 4.46
N GLU A 159 -14.27 -4.63 4.41
CA GLU A 159 -13.19 -5.01 5.34
C GLU A 159 -13.54 -4.59 6.78
N TYR A 160 -14.18 -3.46 6.97
CA TYR A 160 -14.63 -2.95 8.27
C TYR A 160 -16.06 -3.38 8.65
N GLN A 161 -16.54 -4.53 8.14
CA GLN A 161 -17.91 -5.02 8.41
C GLN A 161 -18.21 -5.31 9.88
N HIS A 162 -17.18 -5.49 10.71
CA HIS A 162 -17.31 -5.66 12.16
C HIS A 162 -17.74 -4.38 12.89
N LEU A 163 -17.60 -3.20 12.27
CA LEU A 163 -18.08 -1.93 12.79
C LEU A 163 -19.50 -1.64 12.27
N ASP A 164 -20.33 -1.04 13.13
CA ASP A 164 -21.58 -0.44 12.68
C ASP A 164 -21.30 0.78 11.76
N ASN A 165 -22.35 1.28 11.11
CA ASN A 165 -22.20 2.38 10.18
C ASN A 165 -21.71 3.67 10.84
N ASP A 166 -22.17 3.99 12.06
CA ASP A 166 -21.82 5.23 12.74
C ASP A 166 -20.34 5.25 13.10
N ALA A 167 -19.83 4.15 13.67
CA ALA A 167 -18.42 3.99 14.02
C ALA A 167 -17.53 4.01 12.76
N PHE A 168 -17.93 3.28 11.71
CA PHE A 168 -17.19 3.27 10.46
C PHE A 168 -17.13 4.66 9.83
N PHE A 169 -18.25 5.34 9.65
CA PHE A 169 -18.29 6.65 9.02
C PHE A 169 -17.59 7.72 9.86
N ALA A 170 -17.61 7.63 11.18
CA ALA A 170 -16.84 8.52 12.05
C ALA A 170 -15.33 8.39 11.82
N GLY A 171 -14.81 7.16 11.80
CA GLY A 171 -13.41 6.86 11.50
C GLY A 171 -13.02 7.29 10.08
N ARG A 172 -13.84 6.94 9.09
CA ARG A 172 -13.62 7.28 7.69
C ARG A 172 -13.58 8.80 7.48
N ARG A 173 -14.51 9.53 8.07
CA ARG A 173 -14.55 11.00 8.03
C ARG A 173 -13.27 11.59 8.61
N LYS A 174 -12.83 11.14 9.79
CA LYS A 174 -11.61 11.60 10.42
C LYS A 174 -10.40 11.42 9.50
N PHE A 175 -10.25 10.23 8.93
CA PHE A 175 -9.17 9.93 7.99
C PHE A 175 -9.20 10.85 6.75
N LEU A 176 -10.34 10.97 6.09
CA LEU A 176 -10.47 11.79 4.89
C LEU A 176 -10.27 13.29 5.17
N GLN A 177 -10.72 13.78 6.31
CA GLN A 177 -10.49 15.16 6.74
C GLN A 177 -9.02 15.42 7.06
N SER A 178 -8.31 14.47 7.67
CA SER A 178 -6.87 14.61 7.91
C SER A 178 -6.09 14.76 6.61
N LEU A 179 -6.46 14.02 5.56
CA LEU A 179 -5.85 14.15 4.23
C LEU A 179 -6.07 15.53 3.61
N LEU A 180 -7.29 16.08 3.71
CA LEU A 180 -7.60 17.41 3.15
C LEU A 180 -7.01 18.57 3.95
N SER A 181 -6.57 18.35 5.19
CA SER A 181 -5.97 19.39 6.03
C SER A 181 -4.49 19.66 5.73
N ARG A 182 -3.85 18.82 4.91
CA ARG A 182 -2.43 18.91 4.54
C ARG A 182 -2.21 19.88 3.39
N GLU A 183 -0.94 20.28 3.17
CA GLU A 183 -0.54 21.01 1.97
C GLU A 183 -0.74 20.19 0.68
N GLY A 184 -0.65 18.86 0.77
CA GLY A 184 -0.92 17.93 -0.32
C GLY A 184 -1.23 16.55 0.23
N ILE A 185 -2.02 15.76 -0.52
CA ILE A 185 -2.30 14.36 -0.23
C ILE A 185 -1.09 13.52 -0.62
N TYR A 186 -0.50 13.82 -1.77
CA TYR A 186 0.69 13.14 -2.29
C TYR A 186 1.97 13.90 -1.99
N ALA A 187 3.05 13.15 -1.81
CA ALA A 187 4.36 13.67 -1.44
C ALA A 187 5.24 13.99 -2.65
N THR A 188 5.14 13.23 -3.75
CA THR A 188 5.96 13.43 -4.94
C THR A 188 5.28 14.37 -5.95
N THR A 189 6.07 15.24 -6.58
CA THR A 189 5.56 16.19 -7.60
C THR A 189 4.80 15.47 -8.73
N GLY A 190 5.28 14.30 -9.18
CA GLY A 190 4.62 13.56 -10.26
C GLY A 190 3.22 13.07 -9.88
N PHE A 191 3.02 12.62 -8.64
CA PHE A 191 1.70 12.21 -8.15
C PHE A 191 0.80 13.41 -7.86
N GLN A 192 1.35 14.50 -7.33
CA GLN A 192 0.61 15.75 -7.17
C GLN A 192 0.05 16.24 -8.51
N GLU A 193 0.87 16.29 -9.55
CA GLU A 193 0.44 16.71 -10.89
C GLU A 193 -0.62 15.81 -11.51
N LEU A 194 -0.54 14.50 -11.29
CA LEU A 194 -1.39 13.52 -11.96
C LEU A 194 -2.67 13.18 -11.17
N PHE A 195 -2.63 13.18 -9.84
CA PHE A 195 -3.66 12.56 -9.01
C PHE A 195 -4.28 13.49 -7.96
N GLU A 196 -3.60 14.57 -7.54
CA GLU A 196 -4.01 15.41 -6.41
C GLU A 196 -5.41 16.00 -6.60
N GLU A 197 -5.66 16.63 -7.74
CA GLU A 197 -6.94 17.29 -8.01
C GLU A 197 -8.10 16.28 -8.01
N GLN A 198 -7.87 15.08 -8.57
CA GLN A 198 -8.90 14.03 -8.58
C GLN A 198 -9.10 13.46 -7.17
N ALA A 199 -8.05 13.28 -6.37
CA ALA A 199 -8.15 12.80 -4.99
C ALA A 199 -8.99 13.78 -4.14
N ILE A 200 -8.71 15.07 -4.24
CA ILE A 200 -9.47 16.12 -3.54
C ILE A 200 -10.97 16.06 -3.95
N ARG A 201 -11.28 15.92 -5.25
CA ARG A 201 -12.67 15.78 -5.72
C ARG A 201 -13.35 14.55 -5.15
N ASN A 202 -12.68 13.41 -5.20
CA ASN A 202 -13.19 12.13 -4.69
C ASN A 202 -13.50 12.23 -3.19
N ILE A 203 -12.54 12.69 -2.40
CA ILE A 203 -12.67 12.81 -0.95
C ILE A 203 -13.79 13.80 -0.56
N LYS A 204 -13.87 14.97 -1.18
CA LYS A 204 -14.94 15.95 -0.92
C LYS A 204 -16.32 15.37 -1.24
N THR A 205 -16.43 14.62 -2.32
CA THR A 205 -17.69 13.96 -2.71
C THR A 205 -18.09 12.91 -1.68
N GLU A 206 -17.15 12.07 -1.23
CA GLU A 206 -17.42 11.05 -0.20
C GLU A 206 -17.83 11.71 1.12
N LEU A 207 -17.12 12.73 1.59
CA LEU A 207 -17.45 13.44 2.82
C LEU A 207 -18.87 14.06 2.75
N SER A 208 -19.25 14.68 1.63
CA SER A 208 -20.59 15.22 1.41
C SER A 208 -21.68 14.13 1.44
N ASN A 209 -21.36 12.90 1.07
CA ASN A 209 -22.30 11.78 1.16
C ASN A 209 -22.40 11.22 2.58
N ILE A 210 -21.28 11.14 3.31
CA ILE A 210 -21.26 10.70 4.72
C ILE A 210 -22.07 11.67 5.63
N GLU A 211 -22.08 12.97 5.31
CA GLU A 211 -22.82 13.98 6.08
C GLU A 211 -24.37 13.88 5.96
N LYS A 212 -24.87 13.09 5.03
CA LYS A 212 -26.31 12.91 4.80
C LYS A 212 -26.92 11.76 5.62
N PHE A 213 -26.08 11.00 6.30
CA PHE A 213 -26.45 9.90 7.19
C PHE A 213 -26.20 10.25 8.65
#